data_f3de2123321ba1e6b74ae8b3897b45df
#
_entry.id   f3de2123321ba1e6b74ae8b3897b45df
#
_cell.length_a   1.000
_cell.length_b   1.000
_cell.length_c   1.000
_cell.angle_alpha   90.00
_cell.angle_beta   90.00
_cell.angle_gamma   90.00
#
_symmetry.space_group_name_H-M   'P 1'
#
loop_
_entity.id
_entity.type
_entity.pdbx_description
1 polymer ?
#
loop_
_entity_poly.entity_id
_entity_poly.type
_entity_poly.pdbx_seq_one_letter_code
_entity_poly.pdbx_strand_id
1 'polypeptide(L)'
;MTGVQTCALPISACCRIGALLGRASREQVEGLTRYGLDIGIAFQISDDALDFVADQARLGKAVGADLKEGKRTLPLIATIERAGPADRDRIHGMLKQPVLTPEEIEEIRRLVVKHAGVEYALERAHEYAQSAKDALRPFPSSEDKETLVLVADFVVDRDR
;
A
#
# COMPACT_ATOMS: atom_id res chain seq x y z
N MET A 1 -7.40 14.13 -0.79
CA MET A 1 -7.70 12.79 -0.23
C MET A 1 -6.55 11.90 -0.67
N THR A 2 -5.91 11.19 0.22
CA THR A 2 -4.81 10.28 -0.10
C THR A 2 -5.36 9.01 -0.73
N GLY A 3 -4.65 8.39 -1.70
CA GLY A 3 -5.09 7.16 -2.38
C GLY A 3 -5.48 6.01 -1.43
N VAL A 4 -4.83 5.92 -0.27
CA VAL A 4 -5.12 4.95 0.80
C VAL A 4 -6.57 5.02 1.27
N GLN A 5 -7.17 6.22 1.40
CA GLN A 5 -8.57 6.36 1.81
C GLN A 5 -9.55 5.90 0.73
N THR A 6 -9.16 5.95 -0.54
CA THR A 6 -10.04 5.62 -1.67
C THR A 6 -10.33 4.11 -1.75
N CYS A 7 -9.36 3.25 -1.44
CA CYS A 7 -9.52 1.79 -1.47
C CYS A 7 -9.92 1.21 -0.11
N ALA A 8 -9.30 1.64 0.98
CA ALA A 8 -9.47 1.06 2.30
C ALA A 8 -10.89 1.21 2.87
N LEU A 9 -11.50 2.40 2.72
CA LEU A 9 -12.84 2.65 3.28
C LEU A 9 -13.96 1.84 2.60
N PRO A 10 -14.05 1.73 1.26
CA PRO A 10 -15.02 0.87 0.60
C PRO A 10 -14.87 -0.61 0.99
N ILE A 11 -13.65 -1.15 1.04
CA ILE A 11 -13.39 -2.54 1.43
C ILE A 11 -13.85 -2.76 2.88
N SER A 12 -13.49 -1.86 3.80
CA SER A 12 -13.91 -1.90 5.19
C SER A 12 -15.44 -1.86 5.31
N ALA A 13 -16.11 -1.00 4.54
CA ALA A 13 -17.58 -0.90 4.53
C ALA A 13 -18.23 -2.20 4.04
N CYS A 14 -17.72 -2.80 2.96
CA CYS A 14 -18.22 -4.09 2.45
C CYS A 14 -18.07 -5.21 3.48
N CYS A 15 -16.92 -5.32 4.14
CA CYS A 15 -16.67 -6.29 5.19
C CYS A 15 -17.62 -6.09 6.37
N ARG A 16 -17.84 -4.84 6.81
CA ARG A 16 -18.78 -4.50 7.86
C ARG A 16 -20.23 -4.85 7.50
N ILE A 17 -20.67 -4.50 6.29
CA ILE A 17 -22.02 -4.82 5.81
C ILE A 17 -22.22 -6.34 5.77
N GLY A 18 -21.25 -7.10 5.26
CA GLY A 18 -21.31 -8.55 5.24
C GLY A 18 -21.48 -9.15 6.65
N ALA A 19 -20.71 -8.65 7.62
CA ALA A 19 -20.83 -9.06 9.01
C ALA A 19 -22.21 -8.78 9.61
N LEU A 20 -22.76 -7.60 9.35
CA LEU A 20 -24.09 -7.20 9.83
C LEU A 20 -25.21 -8.07 9.21
N LEU A 21 -25.14 -8.33 7.90
CA LEU A 21 -26.11 -9.19 7.21
C LEU A 21 -26.01 -10.66 7.70
N GLY A 22 -24.81 -11.13 8.02
CA GLY A 22 -24.55 -12.43 8.63
C GLY A 22 -24.94 -12.53 10.10
N ARG A 23 -25.50 -11.46 10.71
CA ARG A 23 -25.85 -11.41 12.14
C ARG A 23 -24.68 -11.74 13.07
N ALA A 24 -23.47 -11.33 12.68
CA ALA A 24 -22.27 -11.52 13.47
C ALA A 24 -22.35 -10.79 14.82
N SER A 25 -21.63 -11.29 15.82
CA SER A 25 -21.52 -10.59 17.11
C SER A 25 -20.84 -9.21 16.92
N ARG A 26 -20.98 -8.34 17.90
CA ARG A 26 -20.33 -7.02 17.88
C ARG A 26 -18.82 -7.12 17.65
N GLU A 27 -18.15 -8.04 18.34
CA GLU A 27 -16.72 -8.27 18.21
C GLU A 27 -16.33 -8.74 16.80
N GLN A 28 -17.15 -9.63 16.21
CA GLN A 28 -16.93 -10.07 14.82
C GLN A 28 -17.17 -8.95 13.81
N VAL A 29 -18.16 -8.08 14.01
CA VAL A 29 -18.40 -6.89 13.15
C VAL A 29 -17.20 -5.95 13.23
N GLU A 30 -16.68 -5.68 14.42
CA GLU A 30 -15.48 -4.85 14.61
C GLU A 30 -14.26 -5.51 13.96
N GLY A 31 -14.09 -6.83 14.11
CA GLY A 31 -13.03 -7.61 13.50
C GLY A 31 -13.03 -7.54 11.97
N LEU A 32 -14.16 -7.82 11.30
CA LEU A 32 -14.25 -7.72 9.84
C LEU A 32 -14.11 -6.28 9.33
N THR A 33 -14.61 -5.30 10.08
CA THR A 33 -14.41 -3.89 9.73
C THR A 33 -12.92 -3.54 9.71
N ARG A 34 -12.18 -3.99 10.74
CA ARG A 34 -10.74 -3.79 10.86
C ARG A 34 -9.99 -4.55 9.77
N TYR A 35 -10.32 -5.82 9.54
CA TYR A 35 -9.76 -6.62 8.46
C TYR A 35 -9.85 -5.89 7.12
N GLY A 36 -11.06 -5.43 6.74
CA GLY A 36 -11.25 -4.74 5.46
C GLY A 36 -10.48 -3.43 5.36
N LEU A 37 -10.34 -2.69 6.46
CA LEU A 37 -9.54 -1.46 6.50
C LEU A 37 -8.05 -1.77 6.27
N ASP A 38 -7.52 -2.72 7.02
CA ASP A 38 -6.10 -3.03 6.99
C ASP A 38 -5.67 -3.67 5.66
N ILE A 39 -6.52 -4.54 5.07
CA ILE A 39 -6.31 -5.09 3.72
C ILE A 39 -6.29 -3.98 2.67
N GLY A 40 -7.22 -3.04 2.74
CA GLY A 40 -7.28 -1.93 1.79
C GLY A 40 -6.05 -1.02 1.88
N ILE A 41 -5.52 -0.81 3.09
CA ILE A 41 -4.27 -0.06 3.30
C ILE A 41 -3.08 -0.85 2.75
N ALA A 42 -2.96 -2.15 3.09
CA ALA A 42 -1.89 -3.01 2.60
C ALA A 42 -1.86 -3.05 1.07
N PHE A 43 -3.03 -3.23 0.43
CA PHE A 43 -3.18 -3.23 -1.02
C PHE A 43 -2.65 -1.95 -1.65
N GLN A 44 -3.06 -0.78 -1.12
CA GLN A 44 -2.63 0.50 -1.67
C GLN A 44 -1.13 0.73 -1.50
N ILE A 45 -0.57 0.40 -0.32
CA ILE A 45 0.87 0.53 -0.09
C ILE A 45 1.67 -0.37 -1.04
N SER A 46 1.20 -1.60 -1.29
CA SER A 46 1.83 -2.52 -2.24
C SER A 46 1.77 -1.98 -3.67
N ASP A 47 0.62 -1.45 -4.11
CA ASP A 47 0.49 -0.81 -5.42
C ASP A 47 1.45 0.38 -5.58
N ASP A 48 1.51 1.25 -4.58
CA ASP A 48 2.39 2.41 -4.56
C ASP A 48 3.88 2.00 -4.63
N ALA A 49 4.25 0.89 -3.96
CA ALA A 49 5.59 0.34 -3.99
C ALA A 49 5.95 -0.23 -5.38
N LEU A 50 5.02 -0.93 -6.01
CA LEU A 50 5.19 -1.51 -7.34
C LEU A 50 5.41 -0.46 -8.42
N ASP A 51 4.80 0.72 -8.31
CA ASP A 51 5.02 1.82 -9.26
C ASP A 51 6.49 2.27 -9.34
N PHE A 52 7.31 1.98 -8.32
CA PHE A 52 8.75 2.27 -8.32
C PHE A 52 9.62 1.14 -8.87
N VAL A 53 9.21 -0.12 -8.80
CA VAL A 53 10.03 -1.29 -9.15
C VAL A 53 9.55 -2.05 -10.39
N ALA A 54 8.35 -1.76 -10.87
CA ALA A 54 7.78 -2.45 -12.03
C ALA A 54 8.69 -2.32 -13.27
N ASP A 55 8.94 -3.43 -13.93
CA ASP A 55 9.62 -3.44 -15.21
C ASP A 55 8.61 -3.10 -16.31
N GLN A 56 8.87 -2.04 -17.05
CA GLN A 56 8.01 -1.54 -18.14
C GLN A 56 7.63 -2.63 -19.15
N ALA A 57 8.52 -3.63 -19.33
CA ALA A 57 8.32 -4.75 -20.25
C ALA A 57 7.30 -5.79 -19.74
N ARG A 58 7.08 -5.88 -18.42
CA ARG A 58 6.21 -6.92 -17.81
C ARG A 58 4.78 -6.47 -17.56
N LEU A 59 4.54 -5.21 -17.26
CA LEU A 59 3.23 -4.72 -16.80
C LEU A 59 2.52 -3.79 -17.78
N GLY A 60 3.16 -3.37 -18.89
CA GLY A 60 2.53 -2.49 -19.88
C GLY A 60 2.19 -1.07 -19.38
N LYS A 61 2.48 -0.76 -18.12
CA LYS A 61 2.29 0.57 -17.51
C LYS A 61 3.60 1.36 -17.50
N ALA A 62 3.50 2.65 -17.74
CA ALA A 62 4.63 3.55 -17.58
C ALA A 62 4.98 3.63 -16.08
N VAL A 63 6.19 3.22 -15.75
CA VAL A 63 6.74 3.29 -14.38
C VAL A 63 6.81 4.75 -13.94
N GLY A 64 6.53 5.01 -12.65
CA GLY A 64 6.50 6.37 -12.11
C GLY A 64 5.22 7.14 -12.47
N ALA A 65 4.11 6.44 -12.71
CA ALA A 65 2.82 7.06 -13.00
C ALA A 65 2.37 7.98 -11.85
N ASP A 66 2.52 7.55 -10.61
CA ASP A 66 2.17 8.32 -9.43
C ASP A 66 3.01 9.60 -9.30
N LEU A 67 4.31 9.53 -9.63
CA LEU A 67 5.17 10.71 -9.67
C LEU A 67 4.74 11.70 -10.74
N LYS A 68 4.34 11.24 -11.93
CA LYS A 68 3.81 12.09 -13.02
C LYS A 68 2.51 12.78 -12.63
N GLU A 69 1.69 12.13 -11.83
CA GLU A 69 0.44 12.68 -11.29
C GLU A 69 0.67 13.59 -10.06
N GLY A 70 1.92 13.79 -9.65
CA GLY A 70 2.28 14.61 -8.49
C GLY A 70 1.95 13.96 -7.14
N LYS A 71 1.67 12.65 -7.11
CA LYS A 71 1.41 11.90 -5.88
C LYS A 71 2.70 11.68 -5.11
N ARG A 72 2.60 11.81 -3.79
CA ARG A 72 3.68 11.52 -2.85
C ARG A 72 3.29 10.30 -2.04
N THR A 73 3.71 9.14 -2.53
CA THR A 73 3.37 7.85 -1.93
C THR A 73 4.40 7.42 -0.89
N LEU A 74 4.09 6.39 -0.12
CA LEU A 74 4.88 5.99 1.04
C LEU A 74 6.36 5.70 0.72
N PRO A 75 6.73 5.05 -0.40
CA PRO A 75 8.15 4.87 -0.75
C PRO A 75 8.92 6.19 -0.86
N LEU A 76 8.32 7.20 -1.49
CA LEU A 76 8.94 8.52 -1.63
C LEU A 76 9.02 9.27 -0.28
N ILE A 77 7.97 9.22 0.53
CA ILE A 77 7.94 9.85 1.86
C ILE A 77 9.04 9.25 2.74
N ALA A 78 9.12 7.92 2.82
CA ALA A 78 10.15 7.23 3.60
C ALA A 78 11.57 7.56 3.10
N THR A 79 11.74 7.70 1.79
CA THR A 79 13.01 8.11 1.20
C THR A 79 13.42 9.51 1.66
N ILE A 80 12.51 10.47 1.61
CA ILE A 80 12.77 11.86 2.05
C ILE A 80 13.16 11.89 3.53
N GLU A 81 12.51 11.10 4.38
CA GLU A 81 12.81 11.04 5.81
C GLU A 81 14.19 10.42 6.10
N ARG A 82 14.60 9.41 5.34
CA ARG A 82 15.85 8.65 5.53
C ARG A 82 17.05 9.24 4.81
N ALA A 83 16.81 10.02 3.75
CA ALA A 83 17.86 10.61 2.92
C ALA A 83 18.69 11.63 3.73
N GLY A 84 19.99 11.65 3.46
CA GLY A 84 20.88 12.72 3.91
C GLY A 84 20.50 14.07 3.29
N PRO A 85 20.98 15.20 3.85
CA PRO A 85 20.57 16.55 3.42
C PRO A 85 20.68 16.78 1.92
N ALA A 86 21.77 16.35 1.29
CA ALA A 86 22.02 16.57 -0.15
C ALA A 86 20.96 15.88 -1.04
N ASP A 87 20.65 14.59 -0.78
CA ASP A 87 19.67 13.86 -1.57
C ASP A 87 18.25 14.35 -1.27
N ARG A 88 17.97 14.72 -0.02
CA ARG A 88 16.68 15.31 0.38
C ARG A 88 16.43 16.63 -0.34
N ASP A 89 17.41 17.53 -0.34
CA ASP A 89 17.29 18.83 -1.01
C ASP A 89 17.11 18.66 -2.53
N ARG A 90 17.79 17.67 -3.12
CA ARG A 90 17.67 17.31 -4.53
C ARG A 90 16.27 16.83 -4.87
N ILE A 91 15.69 15.91 -4.07
CA ILE A 91 14.31 15.45 -4.24
C ILE A 91 13.34 16.64 -4.11
N HIS A 92 13.49 17.45 -3.07
CA HIS A 92 12.62 18.62 -2.87
C HIS A 92 12.73 19.63 -4.01
N GLY A 93 13.92 19.80 -4.60
CA GLY A 93 14.16 20.66 -5.77
C GLY A 93 13.31 20.19 -6.97
N MET A 94 13.38 18.91 -7.29
CA MET A 94 12.60 18.31 -8.39
C MET A 94 11.09 18.41 -8.13
N LEU A 95 10.63 18.08 -6.93
CA LEU A 95 9.20 18.09 -6.55
C LEU A 95 8.56 19.50 -6.49
N LYS A 96 9.34 20.58 -6.65
CA LYS A 96 8.80 21.95 -6.81
C LYS A 96 8.34 22.23 -8.24
N GLN A 97 8.78 21.44 -9.20
CA GLN A 97 8.36 21.58 -10.58
C GLN A 97 6.90 21.14 -10.74
N PRO A 98 6.11 21.86 -11.56
CA PRO A 98 4.72 21.49 -11.80
C PRO A 98 4.59 20.17 -12.60
N VAL A 99 5.59 19.81 -13.38
CA VAL A 99 5.68 18.57 -14.16
C VAL A 99 7.11 18.09 -14.10
N LEU A 100 7.29 16.81 -13.72
CA LEU A 100 8.60 16.15 -13.71
C LEU A 100 8.97 15.69 -15.12
N THR A 101 10.24 15.86 -15.49
CA THR A 101 10.79 15.27 -16.71
C THR A 101 11.03 13.77 -16.53
N PRO A 102 11.15 12.99 -17.61
CA PRO A 102 11.50 11.56 -17.52
C PRO A 102 12.81 11.32 -16.75
N GLU A 103 13.80 12.19 -16.93
CA GLU A 103 15.10 12.11 -16.25
C GLU A 103 14.97 12.35 -14.74
N GLU A 104 14.13 13.31 -14.33
CA GLU A 104 13.84 13.59 -12.91
C GLU A 104 13.08 12.45 -12.25
N ILE A 105 12.13 11.83 -12.95
CA ILE A 105 11.41 10.65 -12.47
C ILE A 105 12.39 9.50 -12.24
N GLU A 106 13.27 9.24 -13.19
CA GLU A 106 14.26 8.16 -13.06
C GLU A 106 15.28 8.45 -11.95
N GLU A 107 15.64 9.73 -11.75
CA GLU A 107 16.50 10.14 -10.66
C GLU A 107 15.82 9.92 -9.29
N ILE A 108 14.56 10.31 -9.14
CA ILE A 108 13.78 10.07 -7.91
C ILE A 108 13.69 8.56 -7.65
N ARG A 109 13.42 7.74 -8.66
CA ARG A 109 13.38 6.28 -8.52
C ARG A 109 14.70 5.72 -8.00
N ARG A 110 15.84 6.14 -8.57
CA ARG A 110 17.17 5.73 -8.09
C ARG A 110 17.39 6.10 -6.62
N LEU A 111 16.94 7.29 -6.22
CA LEU A 111 17.05 7.71 -4.81
C LEU A 111 16.13 6.90 -3.91
N VAL A 112 14.92 6.54 -4.36
CA VAL A 112 14.00 5.67 -3.60
C VAL A 112 14.61 4.29 -3.37
N VAL A 113 15.22 3.69 -4.38
CA VAL A 113 15.93 2.41 -4.24
C VAL A 113 17.17 2.57 -3.32
N LYS A 114 17.97 3.62 -3.53
CA LYS A 114 19.18 3.88 -2.73
C LYS A 114 18.90 3.97 -1.22
N HIS A 115 17.76 4.55 -0.84
CA HIS A 115 17.38 4.78 0.55
C HIS A 115 16.38 3.76 1.10
N ALA A 116 16.22 2.62 0.41
CA ALA A 116 15.32 1.54 0.81
C ALA A 116 13.87 2.00 1.07
N GLY A 117 13.36 2.91 0.23
CA GLY A 117 12.00 3.44 0.36
C GLY A 117 10.94 2.42 -0.02
N VAL A 118 11.22 1.59 -1.04
CA VAL A 118 10.34 0.49 -1.47
C VAL A 118 10.26 -0.58 -0.40
N GLU A 119 11.40 -1.03 0.09
CA GLU A 119 11.51 -2.06 1.13
C GLU A 119 10.72 -1.66 2.38
N TYR A 120 10.87 -0.41 2.80
CA TYR A 120 10.10 0.12 3.92
C TYR A 120 8.59 0.08 3.68
N ALA A 121 8.15 0.47 2.48
CA ALA A 121 6.73 0.46 2.15
C ALA A 121 6.17 -0.99 2.17
N LEU A 122 6.91 -1.94 1.60
CA LEU A 122 6.52 -3.35 1.63
C LEU A 122 6.47 -3.93 3.05
N GLU A 123 7.44 -3.59 3.92
CA GLU A 123 7.39 -3.95 5.34
C GLU A 123 6.10 -3.42 6.00
N ARG A 124 5.73 -2.17 5.75
CA ARG A 124 4.47 -1.60 6.26
C ARG A 124 3.24 -2.32 5.71
N ALA A 125 3.24 -2.68 4.43
CA ALA A 125 2.14 -3.46 3.83
C ALA A 125 1.99 -4.82 4.52
N HIS A 126 3.08 -5.54 4.78
CA HIS A 126 3.07 -6.81 5.52
C HIS A 126 2.55 -6.66 6.96
N GLU A 127 2.88 -5.57 7.65
CA GLU A 127 2.34 -5.31 8.98
C GLU A 127 0.83 -5.10 8.97
N TYR A 128 0.30 -4.37 7.98
CA TYR A 128 -1.13 -4.22 7.81
C TYR A 128 -1.81 -5.55 7.44
N ALA A 129 -1.22 -6.36 6.57
CA ALA A 129 -1.72 -7.69 6.26
C ALA A 129 -1.75 -8.59 7.50
N GLN A 130 -0.72 -8.53 8.36
CA GLN A 130 -0.70 -9.26 9.61
C GLN A 130 -1.77 -8.75 10.59
N SER A 131 -1.93 -7.43 10.72
CA SER A 131 -3.01 -6.83 11.53
C SER A 131 -4.40 -7.27 11.05
N ALA A 132 -4.61 -7.36 9.74
CA ALA A 132 -5.85 -7.87 9.17
C ALA A 132 -6.10 -9.33 9.57
N LYS A 133 -5.09 -10.21 9.47
CA LYS A 133 -5.21 -11.61 9.93
C LYS A 133 -5.54 -11.70 11.42
N ASP A 134 -4.92 -10.86 12.24
CA ASP A 134 -5.18 -10.81 13.67
C ASP A 134 -6.62 -10.35 13.99
N ALA A 135 -7.19 -9.49 13.18
CA ALA A 135 -8.58 -9.04 13.33
C ALA A 135 -9.62 -10.15 13.10
N LEU A 136 -9.22 -11.27 12.49
CA LEU A 136 -10.07 -12.45 12.32
C LEU A 136 -10.10 -13.39 13.55
N ARG A 137 -9.40 -13.08 14.64
CA ARG A 137 -9.38 -13.93 15.86
C ARG A 137 -10.75 -14.24 16.44
N PRO A 138 -11.77 -13.34 16.42
CA PRO A 138 -13.10 -13.66 16.95
C PRO A 138 -13.87 -14.71 16.15
N PHE A 139 -13.38 -15.15 15.00
CA PHE A 139 -14.02 -16.13 14.15
C PHE A 139 -13.44 -17.53 14.40
N PRO A 140 -14.30 -18.58 14.48
CA PRO A 140 -13.84 -19.96 14.53
C PRO A 140 -13.08 -20.32 13.25
N SER A 141 -12.32 -21.40 13.29
CA SER A 141 -11.68 -21.95 12.09
C SER A 141 -12.73 -22.41 11.10
N SER A 142 -12.61 -21.98 9.84
CA SER A 142 -13.47 -22.36 8.73
C SER A 142 -12.73 -22.10 7.41
N GLU A 143 -13.19 -22.71 6.33
CA GLU A 143 -12.67 -22.48 4.96
C GLU A 143 -12.74 -20.99 4.57
N ASP A 144 -13.83 -20.30 4.95
CA ASP A 144 -14.00 -18.87 4.68
C ASP A 144 -12.93 -18.04 5.40
N LYS A 145 -12.65 -18.36 6.69
CA LYS A 145 -11.58 -17.69 7.44
C LYS A 145 -10.21 -17.94 6.82
N GLU A 146 -9.92 -19.18 6.43
CA GLU A 146 -8.68 -19.53 5.75
C GLU A 146 -8.54 -18.77 4.42
N THR A 147 -9.63 -18.65 3.65
CA THR A 147 -9.67 -17.86 2.43
C THR A 147 -9.34 -16.39 2.71
N LEU A 148 -9.91 -15.77 3.74
CA LEU A 148 -9.58 -14.39 4.11
C LEU A 148 -8.11 -14.23 4.52
N VAL A 149 -7.53 -15.20 5.21
CA VAL A 149 -6.09 -15.21 5.53
C VAL A 149 -5.25 -15.28 4.25
N LEU A 150 -5.60 -16.17 3.31
CA LEU A 150 -4.90 -16.27 2.02
C LEU A 150 -5.00 -14.98 1.19
N VAL A 151 -6.16 -14.32 1.21
CA VAL A 151 -6.31 -13.00 0.55
C VAL A 151 -5.36 -11.96 1.16
N ALA A 152 -5.21 -11.98 2.50
CA ALA A 152 -4.30 -11.05 3.17
C ALA A 152 -2.83 -11.28 2.75
N ASP A 153 -2.40 -12.53 2.62
CA ASP A 153 -1.06 -12.87 2.15
C ASP A 153 -0.90 -12.52 0.66
N PHE A 154 -1.89 -12.86 -0.18
CA PHE A 154 -1.84 -12.55 -1.62
C PHE A 154 -1.70 -11.07 -1.92
N VAL A 155 -2.34 -10.19 -1.14
CA VAL A 155 -2.30 -8.74 -1.36
C VAL A 155 -0.87 -8.19 -1.30
N VAL A 156 -0.01 -8.76 -0.48
CA VAL A 156 1.37 -8.28 -0.26
C VAL A 156 2.43 -9.11 -1.01
N ASP A 157 2.09 -10.32 -1.47
CA ASP A 157 3.03 -11.25 -2.12
C ASP A 157 2.75 -11.46 -3.63
N ARG A 158 1.79 -10.74 -4.22
CA ARG A 158 1.28 -10.97 -5.59
C ARG A 158 2.30 -10.84 -6.73
N ASP A 159 3.47 -10.27 -6.48
CA ASP A 159 4.51 -10.03 -7.48
C ASP A 159 5.85 -10.70 -7.16
N ARG A 160 5.83 -11.75 -6.35
CA ARG A 160 6.96 -12.65 -6.11
C ARG A 160 6.93 -13.88 -6.97
#